data_84ace944f73ed8e8b5373560c2a9083c
#
_entry.id   84ace944f73ed8e8b5373560c2a9083c
#
_cell.length_a   1.000
_cell.length_b   1.000
_cell.length_c   1.000
_cell.angle_alpha   90.00
_cell.angle_beta   90.00
_cell.angle_gamma   90.00
#
_symmetry.space_group_name_H-M   'P 1'
#
loop_
_entity.id
_entity.type
_entity.pdbx_description
1 polymer ?
#
loop_
_entity_poly.entity_id
_entity_poly.type
_entity_poly.pdbx_seq_one_letter_code
_entity_poly.pdbx_strand_id
1 'polypeptide(L)'
;MVTPEQSARLGEWGVIASVQPNFDALWGGEDGMYAQRLGRDRALRLNPLALLASQGVPLAFGSDSPVTAMNPWATVRAATRHQTPASSVSMRAAFSAATRGAWRAGGVRDGVTGTLVPGAPASYAVWQTDQLEVSAPGDAVARWSTDPRSRVPALPRLGPDDRLPHCVQTVHRGAVIHG
;
A
#
# COMPACT_ATOMS: atom_id res chain seq x y z
N MET A 1 -11.30 3.68 12.32
CA MET A 1 -12.51 3.31 11.53
C MET A 1 -13.12 4.58 10.99
N VAL A 2 -13.38 4.66 9.71
CA VAL A 2 -14.11 5.77 9.08
C VAL A 2 -15.40 5.25 8.46
N THR A 3 -16.45 6.06 8.48
CA THR A 3 -17.72 5.74 7.81
C THR A 3 -17.65 6.10 6.32
N PRO A 4 -18.58 5.62 5.47
CA PRO A 4 -18.64 6.04 4.07
C PRO A 4 -18.73 7.55 3.90
N GLU A 5 -19.54 8.24 4.72
CA GLU A 5 -19.71 9.68 4.68
C GLU A 5 -18.41 10.42 5.07
N GLN A 6 -17.72 9.92 6.10
CA GLN A 6 -16.42 10.47 6.49
C GLN A 6 -15.38 10.25 5.40
N SER A 7 -15.37 9.08 4.75
CA SER A 7 -14.47 8.79 3.64
C SER A 7 -14.70 9.72 2.46
N ALA A 8 -15.95 9.97 2.08
CA ALA A 8 -16.30 10.91 1.03
C ALA A 8 -15.77 12.32 1.34
N ARG A 9 -16.00 12.82 2.55
CA ARG A 9 -15.48 14.13 3.00
C ARG A 9 -13.96 14.22 2.97
N LEU A 10 -13.26 13.15 3.36
CA LEU A 10 -11.80 13.11 3.26
C LEU A 10 -11.32 13.23 1.80
N GLY A 11 -12.02 12.58 0.87
CA GLY A 11 -11.77 12.71 -0.57
C GLY A 11 -12.01 14.12 -1.09
N GLU A 12 -13.15 14.73 -0.75
CA GLU A 12 -13.48 16.12 -1.12
C GLU A 12 -12.44 17.13 -0.61
N TRP A 13 -11.90 16.92 0.57
CA TRP A 13 -10.88 17.80 1.15
C TRP A 13 -9.46 17.50 0.68
N GLY A 14 -9.27 16.47 -0.15
CA GLY A 14 -7.95 16.07 -0.62
C GLY A 14 -7.01 15.58 0.48
N VAL A 15 -7.56 15.06 1.57
CA VAL A 15 -6.78 14.51 2.69
C VAL A 15 -6.11 13.21 2.26
N ILE A 16 -4.83 13.08 2.54
CA ILE A 16 -4.08 11.83 2.33
C ILE A 16 -4.25 10.95 3.56
N ALA A 17 -4.71 9.72 3.37
CA ALA A 17 -4.80 8.75 4.44
C ALA A 17 -3.48 7.99 4.58
N SER A 18 -2.74 8.26 5.66
CA SER A 18 -1.58 7.46 6.08
C SER A 18 -2.08 6.26 6.89
N VAL A 19 -1.90 5.05 6.37
CA VAL A 19 -2.47 3.82 6.93
C VAL A 19 -1.44 2.70 7.02
N GLN A 20 -1.70 1.75 7.91
CA GLN A 20 -0.82 0.63 8.23
C GLN A 20 -1.52 -0.70 7.94
N PRO A 21 -1.46 -1.23 6.69
CA PRO A 21 -2.12 -2.48 6.33
C PRO A 21 -1.70 -3.68 7.18
N ASN A 22 -0.47 -3.68 7.71
CA ASN A 22 0.01 -4.74 8.60
C ASN A 22 -0.86 -4.90 9.86
N PHE A 23 -1.55 -3.85 10.31
CA PHE A 23 -2.43 -3.92 11.47
C PHE A 23 -3.62 -4.83 11.22
N ASP A 24 -4.17 -4.83 10.01
CA ASP A 24 -5.21 -5.76 9.64
C ASP A 24 -4.68 -7.20 9.56
N ALA A 25 -3.52 -7.40 8.93
CA ALA A 25 -2.91 -8.72 8.81
C ALA A 25 -2.59 -9.38 10.17
N LEU A 26 -2.20 -8.57 11.16
CA LEU A 26 -1.80 -9.06 12.49
C LEU A 26 -2.98 -9.16 13.46
N TRP A 27 -3.93 -8.25 13.38
CA TRP A 27 -4.96 -8.07 14.42
C TRP A 27 -6.40 -8.05 13.88
N GLY A 28 -6.57 -8.05 12.56
CA GLY A 28 -7.86 -8.06 11.88
C GLY A 28 -8.52 -9.43 11.86
N GLY A 29 -9.63 -9.52 11.09
CA GLY A 29 -10.41 -10.75 10.94
C GLY A 29 -11.44 -10.97 12.01
N GLU A 30 -12.21 -12.05 11.82
CA GLU A 30 -13.39 -12.36 12.64
C GLU A 30 -13.03 -12.78 14.08
N ASP A 31 -11.85 -13.36 14.26
CA ASP A 31 -11.36 -13.88 15.54
C ASP A 31 -10.10 -13.14 16.02
N GLY A 32 -9.69 -12.11 15.29
CA GLY A 32 -8.50 -11.33 15.61
C GLY A 32 -8.67 -10.47 16.87
N MET A 33 -7.58 -9.86 17.33
CA MET A 33 -7.58 -9.01 18.52
C MET A 33 -8.62 -7.88 18.43
N TYR A 34 -8.82 -7.32 17.25
CA TYR A 34 -9.82 -6.26 17.07
C TYR A 34 -11.24 -6.78 17.31
N ALA A 35 -11.56 -7.99 16.85
CA ALA A 35 -12.87 -8.60 17.10
C ALA A 35 -13.10 -8.89 18.59
N GLN A 36 -12.07 -9.38 19.27
CA GLN A 36 -12.13 -9.64 20.70
C GLN A 36 -12.37 -8.38 21.54
N ARG A 37 -11.78 -7.23 21.12
CA ARG A 37 -11.85 -5.98 21.89
C ARG A 37 -13.00 -5.06 21.50
N LEU A 38 -13.40 -5.06 20.24
CA LEU A 38 -14.35 -4.11 19.68
C LEU A 38 -15.67 -4.74 19.23
N GLY A 39 -15.76 -6.07 19.26
CA GLY A 39 -16.81 -6.84 18.63
C GLY A 39 -16.60 -7.06 17.14
N ARG A 40 -17.07 -8.19 16.62
CA ARG A 40 -16.85 -8.67 15.24
C ARG A 40 -17.28 -7.66 14.18
N ASP A 41 -18.49 -7.13 14.27
CA ASP A 41 -19.05 -6.21 13.27
C ASP A 41 -18.22 -4.94 13.12
N ARG A 42 -17.66 -4.46 14.21
CA ARG A 42 -16.82 -3.27 14.20
C ARG A 42 -15.42 -3.58 13.67
N ALA A 43 -14.86 -4.72 14.06
CA ALA A 43 -13.54 -5.17 13.62
C ALA A 43 -13.47 -5.35 12.10
N LEU A 44 -14.47 -5.98 11.49
CA LEU A 44 -14.55 -6.21 10.05
C LEU A 44 -14.67 -4.93 9.21
N ARG A 45 -14.97 -3.80 9.85
CA ARG A 45 -15.04 -2.47 9.21
C ARG A 45 -13.81 -1.61 9.46
N LEU A 46 -12.78 -2.13 10.13
CA LEU A 46 -11.52 -1.41 10.32
C LEU A 46 -10.69 -1.43 9.03
N ASN A 47 -9.77 -0.50 8.93
CA ASN A 47 -8.82 -0.37 7.81
C ASN A 47 -9.49 -0.46 6.41
N PRO A 48 -10.53 0.34 6.11
CA PRO A 48 -11.33 0.18 4.90
C PRO A 48 -10.61 0.77 3.67
N LEU A 49 -9.51 0.12 3.23
CA LEU A 49 -8.61 0.65 2.18
C LEU A 49 -9.34 0.86 0.85
N ALA A 50 -10.13 -0.14 0.41
CA ALA A 50 -10.88 -0.04 -0.84
C ALA A 50 -11.95 1.07 -0.79
N LEU A 51 -12.63 1.24 0.36
CA LEU A 51 -13.60 2.33 0.54
C LEU A 51 -12.90 3.69 0.43
N LEU A 52 -11.79 3.90 1.13
CA LEU A 52 -11.03 5.15 1.04
C LEU A 52 -10.62 5.44 -0.42
N ALA A 53 -10.03 4.43 -1.09
CA ALA A 53 -9.62 4.57 -2.47
C ALA A 53 -10.79 4.89 -3.43
N SER A 54 -11.96 4.25 -3.25
CA SER A 54 -13.16 4.48 -4.07
C SER A 54 -13.75 5.88 -3.91
N GLN A 55 -13.52 6.52 -2.76
CA GLN A 55 -13.91 7.90 -2.48
C GLN A 55 -12.85 8.93 -2.91
N GLY A 56 -11.83 8.51 -3.66
CA GLY A 56 -10.78 9.39 -4.15
C GLY A 56 -9.76 9.82 -3.08
N VAL A 57 -9.76 9.20 -1.90
CA VAL A 57 -8.77 9.47 -0.86
C VAL A 57 -7.43 8.88 -1.25
N PRO A 58 -6.37 9.68 -1.44
CA PRO A 58 -5.05 9.16 -1.73
C PRO A 58 -4.51 8.37 -0.52
N LEU A 59 -3.99 7.17 -0.78
CA LEU A 59 -3.41 6.32 0.25
C LEU A 59 -1.89 6.49 0.33
N ALA A 60 -1.36 6.46 1.54
CA ALA A 60 0.05 6.33 1.85
C ALA A 60 0.25 5.20 2.86
N PHE A 61 1.17 4.28 2.58
CA PHE A 61 1.40 3.13 3.45
C PHE A 61 2.68 3.29 4.27
N GLY A 62 2.59 2.91 5.52
CA GLY A 62 3.71 2.84 6.45
C GLY A 62 3.63 1.59 7.33
N SER A 63 4.73 1.27 8.02
CA SER A 63 4.82 0.15 8.96
C SER A 63 4.46 0.54 10.39
N ASP A 64 4.54 1.83 10.72
CA ASP A 64 4.51 2.31 12.10
C ASP A 64 5.60 1.61 12.97
N SER A 65 6.80 1.44 12.38
CA SER A 65 7.92 0.82 13.09
C SER A 65 8.26 1.61 14.37
N PRO A 66 8.50 0.95 15.51
CA PRO A 66 8.72 -0.49 15.70
C PRO A 66 7.45 -1.30 16.01
N VAL A 67 6.25 -0.73 15.91
CA VAL A 67 4.98 -1.44 16.18
C VAL A 67 4.81 -2.63 15.23
N THR A 68 5.13 -2.44 13.93
CA THR A 68 5.35 -3.54 13.00
C THR A 68 6.72 -3.44 12.35
N ALA A 69 7.23 -4.55 11.83
CA ALA A 69 8.52 -4.57 11.15
C ALA A 69 8.52 -3.64 9.93
N MET A 70 9.65 -2.97 9.68
CA MET A 70 9.86 -2.18 8.47
C MET A 70 10.07 -3.12 7.27
N ASN A 71 8.97 -3.68 6.77
CA ASN A 71 8.95 -4.54 5.60
C ASN A 71 7.87 -4.06 4.62
N PRO A 72 8.23 -3.28 3.59
CA PRO A 72 7.27 -2.71 2.67
C PRO A 72 6.51 -3.76 1.86
N TRP A 73 7.11 -4.91 1.55
CA TRP A 73 6.42 -5.98 0.83
C TRP A 73 5.42 -6.74 1.70
N ALA A 74 5.68 -6.85 3.01
CA ALA A 74 4.67 -7.34 3.96
C ALA A 74 3.46 -6.40 4.00
N THR A 75 3.70 -5.09 4.00
CA THR A 75 2.65 -4.07 3.96
C THR A 75 1.82 -4.14 2.67
N VAL A 76 2.48 -4.29 1.51
CA VAL A 76 1.81 -4.47 0.22
C VAL A 76 0.99 -5.76 0.22
N ARG A 77 1.56 -6.89 0.68
CA ARG A 77 0.83 -8.16 0.81
C ARG A 77 -0.41 -8.02 1.71
N ALA A 78 -0.28 -7.39 2.86
CA ALA A 78 -1.37 -7.15 3.79
C ALA A 78 -2.51 -6.35 3.15
N ALA A 79 -2.19 -5.30 2.39
CA ALA A 79 -3.19 -4.49 1.70
C ALA A 79 -3.93 -5.23 0.58
N THR A 80 -3.26 -6.16 -0.11
CA THR A 80 -3.87 -6.97 -1.18
C THR A 80 -4.60 -8.19 -0.67
N ARG A 81 -4.35 -8.60 0.56
CA ARG A 81 -4.91 -9.79 1.22
C ARG A 81 -5.56 -9.43 2.55
N HIS A 82 -6.31 -8.34 2.54
CA HIS A 82 -7.01 -7.86 3.72
C HIS A 82 -7.93 -8.95 4.31
N GLN A 83 -7.99 -9.06 5.64
CA GLN A 83 -8.83 -10.03 6.35
C GLN A 83 -10.33 -9.88 6.01
N THR A 84 -10.75 -8.67 5.65
CA THR A 84 -12.05 -8.41 5.02
C THR A 84 -11.80 -8.21 3.51
N PRO A 85 -12.09 -9.18 2.62
CA PRO A 85 -11.71 -9.12 1.21
C PRO A 85 -12.22 -7.88 0.46
N ALA A 86 -13.41 -7.39 0.81
CA ALA A 86 -13.98 -6.17 0.23
C ALA A 86 -13.19 -4.89 0.56
N SER A 87 -12.29 -4.93 1.52
CA SER A 87 -11.40 -3.83 1.89
C SER A 87 -10.03 -3.90 1.22
N SER A 88 -9.72 -4.99 0.49
CA SER A 88 -8.47 -5.16 -0.25
C SER A 88 -8.32 -4.15 -1.38
N VAL A 89 -7.09 -3.78 -1.68
CA VAL A 89 -6.74 -2.99 -2.87
C VAL A 89 -5.89 -3.81 -3.83
N SER A 90 -5.81 -3.39 -5.10
CA SER A 90 -4.97 -4.09 -6.08
C SER A 90 -3.48 -3.97 -5.72
N MET A 91 -2.67 -4.93 -6.19
CA MET A 91 -1.21 -4.92 -6.04
C MET A 91 -0.60 -3.58 -6.51
N ARG A 92 -1.06 -3.08 -7.66
CA ARG A 92 -0.60 -1.80 -8.22
C ARG A 92 -0.97 -0.62 -7.32
N ALA A 93 -2.19 -0.59 -6.77
CA ALA A 93 -2.61 0.45 -5.85
C ALA A 93 -1.80 0.41 -4.54
N ALA A 94 -1.59 -0.79 -3.99
CA ALA A 94 -0.79 -0.99 -2.79
C ALA A 94 0.68 -0.56 -3.00
N PHE A 95 1.29 -0.96 -4.11
CA PHE A 95 2.65 -0.55 -4.46
C PHE A 95 2.76 0.97 -4.63
N SER A 96 1.79 1.60 -5.32
CA SER A 96 1.77 3.05 -5.49
C SER A 96 1.60 3.79 -4.15
N ALA A 97 0.79 3.27 -3.24
CA ALA A 97 0.62 3.83 -1.89
C ALA A 97 1.90 3.71 -1.04
N ALA A 98 2.64 2.60 -1.19
CA ALA A 98 3.90 2.36 -0.48
C ALA A 98 5.10 3.16 -1.07
N THR A 99 4.97 3.71 -2.26
CA THR A 99 6.03 4.48 -2.96
C THR A 99 5.63 5.94 -3.12
N ARG A 100 5.03 6.32 -4.24
CA ARG A 100 4.62 7.71 -4.52
C ARG A 100 3.66 8.28 -3.47
N GLY A 101 2.74 7.45 -2.97
CA GLY A 101 1.81 7.84 -1.93
C GLY A 101 2.52 8.27 -0.65
N ALA A 102 3.51 7.50 -0.22
CA ALA A 102 4.32 7.81 0.95
C ALA A 102 5.11 9.12 0.80
N TRP A 103 5.77 9.34 -0.35
CA TRP A 103 6.45 10.60 -0.65
C TRP A 103 5.50 11.80 -0.65
N ARG A 104 4.31 11.62 -1.27
CA ARG A 104 3.29 12.66 -1.32
C ARG A 104 2.77 13.02 0.08
N ALA A 105 2.57 12.02 0.95
CA ALA A 105 2.21 12.24 2.35
C ALA A 105 3.30 13.00 3.12
N GLY A 106 4.57 12.76 2.78
CA GLY A 106 5.73 13.50 3.29
C GLY A 106 5.89 14.91 2.72
N GLY A 107 4.92 15.40 1.92
CA GLY A 107 4.92 16.76 1.38
C GLY A 107 5.63 16.92 0.03
N VAL A 108 6.18 15.86 -0.56
CA VAL A 108 6.82 15.91 -1.87
C VAL A 108 5.77 15.90 -2.97
N ARG A 109 5.70 16.95 -3.78
CA ARG A 109 4.66 17.18 -4.80
C ARG A 109 5.24 17.45 -6.19
N ASP A 110 6.46 17.00 -6.47
CA ASP A 110 7.15 17.22 -7.76
C ASP A 110 6.61 16.32 -8.91
N GLY A 111 5.75 15.36 -8.58
CA GLY A 111 5.12 14.46 -9.54
C GLY A 111 6.01 13.32 -10.04
N VAL A 112 7.30 13.31 -9.70
CA VAL A 112 8.28 12.33 -10.19
C VAL A 112 8.96 11.53 -9.08
N THR A 113 9.10 12.07 -7.88
CA THR A 113 9.67 11.34 -6.74
C THR A 113 8.82 10.11 -6.39
N GLY A 114 9.48 8.99 -6.12
CA GLY A 114 8.84 7.69 -5.92
C GLY A 114 8.54 6.94 -7.22
N THR A 115 9.11 7.40 -8.34
CA THR A 115 9.07 6.71 -9.64
C THR A 115 10.49 6.56 -10.22
N LEU A 116 10.65 5.69 -11.22
CA LEU A 116 11.89 5.53 -11.98
C LEU A 116 11.70 6.14 -13.38
N VAL A 117 11.60 7.46 -13.44
CA VAL A 117 11.48 8.21 -14.70
C VAL A 117 12.63 9.21 -14.83
N PRO A 118 13.00 9.63 -16.06
CA PRO A 118 13.98 10.70 -16.25
C PRO A 118 13.58 11.96 -15.48
N GLY A 119 14.55 12.55 -14.76
CA GLY A 119 14.34 13.74 -13.94
C GLY A 119 13.90 13.45 -12.49
N ALA A 120 13.55 12.21 -12.15
CA ALA A 120 13.31 11.83 -10.76
C ALA A 120 14.62 11.76 -9.96
N PRO A 121 14.61 12.12 -8.66
CA PRO A 121 15.75 11.87 -7.79
C PRO A 121 16.12 10.38 -7.81
N ALA A 122 17.41 10.06 -7.89
CA ALA A 122 17.92 8.68 -7.89
C ALA A 122 17.75 8.03 -6.50
N SER A 123 16.50 7.82 -6.10
CA SER A 123 16.13 7.15 -4.84
C SER A 123 15.33 5.89 -5.15
N TYR A 124 15.93 4.73 -4.92
CA TYR A 124 15.33 3.43 -5.25
C TYR A 124 15.86 2.33 -4.35
N ALA A 125 15.16 1.20 -4.34
CA ALA A 125 15.64 -0.02 -3.71
C ALA A 125 15.62 -1.17 -4.73
N VAL A 126 16.64 -2.01 -4.67
CA VAL A 126 16.77 -3.23 -5.46
C VAL A 126 16.37 -4.41 -4.60
N TRP A 127 15.48 -5.25 -5.14
CA TRP A 127 14.90 -6.38 -4.41
C TRP A 127 15.12 -7.67 -5.17
N GLN A 128 15.54 -8.69 -4.46
CA GLN A 128 15.57 -10.06 -4.96
C GLN A 128 14.21 -10.71 -4.72
N THR A 129 13.64 -11.32 -5.74
CA THR A 129 12.36 -12.04 -5.68
C THR A 129 12.39 -13.27 -6.58
N ASP A 130 11.58 -14.26 -6.23
CA ASP A 130 11.53 -15.53 -6.98
C ASP A 130 10.72 -15.40 -8.27
N GLN A 131 9.60 -14.67 -8.25
CA GLN A 131 8.68 -14.54 -9.39
C GLN A 131 8.13 -13.13 -9.51
N LEU A 132 8.00 -12.68 -10.75
CA LEU A 132 7.32 -11.44 -11.10
C LEU A 132 6.03 -11.76 -11.85
N GLU A 133 4.96 -11.06 -11.50
CA GLU A 133 3.66 -11.15 -12.16
C GLU A 133 3.31 -9.83 -12.84
N VAL A 134 2.84 -9.93 -14.08
CA VAL A 134 2.23 -8.81 -14.78
C VAL A 134 0.76 -8.81 -14.43
N SER A 135 0.32 -7.83 -13.68
CA SER A 135 -1.11 -7.66 -13.39
C SER A 135 -1.86 -7.41 -14.70
N ALA A 136 -2.63 -8.40 -15.16
CA ALA A 136 -3.46 -8.25 -16.33
C ALA A 136 -4.49 -7.12 -16.11
N PRO A 137 -4.75 -6.26 -17.11
CA PRO A 137 -5.76 -5.21 -17.02
C PRO A 137 -7.15 -5.83 -17.14
N GLY A 138 -7.68 -6.43 -16.10
CA GLY A 138 -8.94 -7.18 -16.16
C GLY A 138 -9.95 -6.86 -15.05
N ASP A 139 -9.50 -6.32 -13.93
CA ASP A 139 -10.38 -6.08 -12.80
C ASP A 139 -10.90 -4.64 -12.74
N ALA A 140 -12.22 -4.49 -12.49
CA ALA A 140 -12.86 -3.18 -12.37
C ALA A 140 -12.20 -2.30 -11.29
N VAL A 141 -11.69 -2.90 -10.22
CA VAL A 141 -10.97 -2.22 -9.13
C VAL A 141 -9.55 -1.81 -9.57
N ALA A 142 -8.93 -2.53 -10.50
CA ALA A 142 -7.62 -2.18 -11.07
C ALA A 142 -7.65 -0.88 -11.90
N ARG A 143 -8.83 -0.44 -12.34
CA ARG A 143 -9.00 0.79 -13.15
C ARG A 143 -8.70 2.08 -12.39
N TRP A 144 -8.76 2.07 -11.07
CA TRP A 144 -8.51 3.27 -10.25
C TRP A 144 -7.02 3.62 -10.09
N SER A 145 -6.14 2.70 -10.40
CA SER A 145 -4.69 2.95 -10.38
C SER A 145 -4.10 3.12 -11.78
N THR A 146 -4.94 3.33 -12.77
CA THR A 146 -4.56 3.43 -14.19
C THR A 146 -4.14 4.84 -14.59
N ASP A 147 -3.33 5.52 -13.79
CA ASP A 147 -2.51 6.57 -14.37
C ASP A 147 -1.52 5.88 -15.32
N PRO A 148 -1.64 6.04 -16.66
CA PRO A 148 -0.71 5.43 -17.62
C PRO A 148 0.74 5.83 -17.35
N ARG A 149 0.93 6.96 -16.64
CA ARG A 149 2.22 7.45 -16.18
C ARG A 149 2.76 6.65 -14.98
N SER A 150 1.92 5.84 -14.32
CA SER A 150 2.37 5.03 -13.20
C SER A 150 3.33 3.92 -13.60
N ARG A 151 3.37 3.53 -14.89
CA ARG A 151 4.24 2.48 -15.47
C ARG A 151 4.74 1.48 -14.41
N VAL A 152 3.80 0.96 -13.61
CA VAL A 152 4.16 -0.01 -12.58
C VAL A 152 4.65 -1.25 -13.32
N PRO A 153 5.92 -1.64 -13.15
CA PRO A 153 6.47 -2.83 -13.78
C PRO A 153 5.75 -4.09 -13.27
N ALA A 154 6.12 -5.24 -13.81
CA ALA A 154 5.76 -6.52 -13.20
C ALA A 154 6.16 -6.49 -11.71
N LEU A 155 5.26 -6.94 -10.83
CA LEU A 155 5.45 -6.90 -9.38
C LEU A 155 5.68 -8.32 -8.85
N PRO A 156 6.38 -8.47 -7.71
CA PRO A 156 6.53 -9.77 -7.08
C PRO A 156 5.19 -10.44 -6.80
N ARG A 157 5.12 -11.76 -7.00
CA ARG A 157 4.01 -12.55 -6.51
C ARG A 157 4.03 -12.54 -4.98
N LEU A 158 2.90 -12.24 -4.34
CA LEU A 158 2.77 -12.12 -2.88
C LEU A 158 1.61 -12.99 -2.37
N GLY A 159 1.63 -14.28 -2.69
CA GLY A 159 0.71 -15.27 -2.11
C GLY A 159 0.88 -15.40 -0.59
N PRO A 160 -0.03 -16.13 0.10
CA PRO A 160 0.03 -16.29 1.55
C PRO A 160 1.34 -16.92 2.01
N ASP A 161 1.82 -17.91 1.26
CA ASP A 161 3.00 -18.71 1.59
C ASP A 161 4.24 -18.31 0.76
N ASP A 162 4.11 -17.31 -0.13
CA ASP A 162 5.24 -16.85 -0.94
C ASP A 162 6.28 -16.15 -0.08
N ARG A 163 7.55 -16.40 -0.40
CA ARG A 163 8.65 -15.68 0.23
C ARG A 163 8.58 -14.21 -0.18
N LEU A 164 8.69 -13.33 0.81
CA LEU A 164 8.74 -11.89 0.55
C LEU A 164 10.07 -11.51 -0.12
N PRO A 165 10.06 -10.52 -1.03
CA PRO A 165 11.28 -9.99 -1.61
C PRO A 165 12.26 -9.52 -0.55
N HIS A 166 13.55 -9.80 -0.78
CA HIS A 166 14.66 -9.38 0.08
C HIS A 166 15.33 -8.13 -0.53
N CYS A 167 15.54 -7.10 0.29
CA CYS A 167 16.26 -5.90 -0.14
C CYS A 167 17.75 -6.19 -0.24
N VAL A 168 18.34 -5.99 -1.42
CA VAL A 168 19.77 -6.18 -1.66
C VAL A 168 20.52 -4.85 -1.73
N GLN A 169 19.84 -3.76 -2.05
CA GLN A 169 20.45 -2.42 -2.07
C GLN A 169 19.40 -1.33 -1.91
N THR A 170 19.76 -0.27 -1.23
CA THR A 170 18.98 0.97 -1.16
C THR A 170 19.85 2.15 -1.53
N VAL A 171 19.34 2.96 -2.46
CA VAL A 171 20.00 4.20 -2.91
C VAL A 171 19.10 5.38 -2.57
N HIS A 172 19.66 6.41 -1.95
CA HIS A 172 18.98 7.66 -1.66
C HIS A 172 19.72 8.81 -2.33
N ARG A 173 19.07 9.49 -3.27
CA ARG A 173 19.62 10.62 -4.05
C ARG A 173 21.00 10.32 -4.64
N GLY A 174 21.17 9.12 -5.18
CA GLY A 174 22.42 8.66 -5.79
C GLY A 174 23.46 8.09 -4.83
N ALA A 175 23.26 8.18 -3.51
CA ALA A 175 24.14 7.58 -2.52
C ALA A 175 23.60 6.21 -2.08
N VAL A 176 24.46 5.18 -2.09
CA VAL A 176 24.13 3.87 -1.52
C VAL A 176 24.09 3.98 0.00
N ILE A 177 22.95 3.63 0.61
CA ILE A 177 22.76 3.67 2.07
C ILE A 177 22.56 2.28 2.69
N HIS A 178 22.38 1.26 1.86
CA HIS A 178 22.32 -0.14 2.22
C HIS A 178 22.72 -0.99 0.99
N GLY A 179 23.50 -2.03 1.18
CA GLY A 179 23.97 -2.97 0.15
C GLY A 179 25.30 -3.58 0.49
#